data_cdbf449f59fd1fc01702cc46ebfb8f33
#
_entry.id   cdbf449f59fd1fc01702cc46ebfb8f33
#
_cell.length_a   1.000
_cell.length_b   1.000
_cell.length_c   1.000
_cell.angle_alpha   90.00
_cell.angle_beta   90.00
_cell.angle_gamma   90.00
#
_symmetry.space_group_name_H-M   'P 1'
#
loop_
_entity.id
_entity.type
_entity.pdbx_description
1 polymer ?
#
loop_
_entity_poly.entity_id
_entity_poly.type
_entity_poly.pdbx_seq_one_letter_code
_entity_poly.pdbx_strand_id
1 'polypeptide(L)'
;VSTAIVTSDTSEDHNTGDGHPEQPKRVSAVVKRLKKRKNLLWVKSEKFDQKILKKVHDSDYVDKIENSFPSSGLKFLDGDTIISPGSKKATYDAVGSIIKAIDGVESKKFNNVFCAVRPPGHHCEKNKAMGFCIFNNAAIGAQYLIEKYNYNKVCIIDFDVHHGNGTQDIFYDNKKVLYISTHQYPFYPGTGSENEKGKFNNIFNIPLPAGTSSENYFDAYNHVLKKLDEFKPEFLIFSAGFDAHQDDPLAQFKLKSKDFYEITRRTLLATNKYNNRKVVSI
;
A
#
# COMPACT_ATOMS: atom_id res chain seq x y z
N VAL A 1 20.94 1.85 -12.42
CA VAL A 1 19.74 1.48 -11.65
C VAL A 1 18.75 2.61 -11.85
N SER A 2 17.63 2.33 -12.52
CA SER A 2 16.57 3.32 -12.77
C SER A 2 15.41 3.09 -11.81
N THR A 3 15.10 4.12 -11.01
CA THR A 3 13.85 4.16 -10.22
C THR A 3 12.80 4.92 -11.01
N ALA A 4 11.64 4.33 -11.20
CA ALA A 4 10.50 5.02 -11.80
C ALA A 4 9.56 5.56 -10.72
N ILE A 5 8.94 6.68 -11.03
CA ILE A 5 7.81 7.24 -10.28
C ILE A 5 6.59 7.10 -11.18
N VAL A 6 5.63 6.30 -10.74
CA VAL A 6 4.32 6.24 -11.39
C VAL A 6 3.37 7.15 -10.63
N THR A 7 2.71 8.05 -11.35
CA THR A 7 1.77 9.01 -10.76
C THR A 7 0.63 9.30 -11.75
N SER A 8 -0.44 9.88 -11.24
CA SER A 8 -1.56 10.36 -12.04
C SER A 8 -1.94 11.78 -11.64
N ASP A 9 -2.18 12.62 -12.64
CA ASP A 9 -2.67 13.98 -12.43
C ASP A 9 -4.06 13.97 -11.74
N THR A 10 -4.84 12.89 -11.90
CA THR A 10 -6.18 12.74 -11.32
C THR A 10 -6.17 12.46 -9.81
N SER A 11 -5.02 12.16 -9.22
CA SER A 11 -4.91 12.04 -7.76
C SER A 11 -5.31 13.32 -7.02
N GLU A 12 -5.21 14.49 -7.68
CA GLU A 12 -5.64 15.77 -7.14
C GLU A 12 -7.16 15.99 -7.29
N ASP A 13 -7.82 15.28 -8.22
CA ASP A 13 -9.26 15.37 -8.46
C ASP A 13 -10.09 14.61 -7.41
N HIS A 14 -9.44 13.71 -6.63
CA HIS A 14 -10.06 13.02 -5.51
C HIS A 14 -10.22 13.99 -4.34
N ASN A 15 -11.35 14.69 -4.33
CA ASN A 15 -11.71 15.65 -3.29
C ASN A 15 -12.45 14.95 -2.15
N THR A 16 -11.89 14.99 -0.97
CA THR A 16 -12.43 14.38 0.26
C THR A 16 -13.11 15.40 1.19
N GLY A 17 -13.18 16.66 0.76
CA GLY A 17 -13.75 17.76 1.54
C GLY A 17 -12.70 18.56 2.32
N ASP A 18 -13.12 19.74 2.76
CA ASP A 18 -12.25 20.65 3.48
C ASP A 18 -11.87 20.10 4.88
N GLY A 19 -10.61 20.21 5.23
CA GLY A 19 -10.10 19.76 6.52
C GLY A 19 -9.90 18.25 6.65
N HIS A 20 -10.22 17.45 5.63
CA HIS A 20 -9.97 16.02 5.66
C HIS A 20 -8.47 15.71 5.70
N PRO A 21 -8.00 14.77 6.54
CA PRO A 21 -6.58 14.44 6.64
C PRO A 21 -6.02 13.84 5.36
N GLU A 22 -6.78 13.00 4.65
CA GLU A 22 -6.46 12.48 3.34
C GLU A 22 -6.93 13.49 2.27
N GLN A 23 -6.03 14.36 1.82
CA GLN A 23 -6.34 15.49 0.95
C GLN A 23 -5.39 15.56 -0.28
N PRO A 24 -5.83 16.21 -1.39
CA PRO A 24 -5.03 16.33 -2.62
C PRO A 24 -3.60 16.84 -2.42
N LYS A 25 -3.39 17.77 -1.50
CA LYS A 25 -2.07 18.35 -1.21
C LYS A 25 -1.02 17.33 -0.77
N ARG A 26 -1.41 16.16 -0.26
CA ARG A 26 -0.47 15.11 0.16
C ARG A 26 0.35 14.61 -1.02
N VAL A 27 -0.29 14.14 -2.08
CA VAL A 27 0.42 13.63 -3.27
C VAL A 27 1.15 14.76 -4.01
N SER A 28 0.56 15.95 -4.13
CA SER A 28 1.21 17.11 -4.73
C SER A 28 2.53 17.46 -4.03
N ALA A 29 2.58 17.42 -2.70
CA ALA A 29 3.79 17.70 -1.93
C ALA A 29 4.89 16.67 -2.22
N VAL A 30 4.53 15.36 -2.25
CA VAL A 30 5.44 14.26 -2.58
C VAL A 30 5.99 14.43 -4.00
N VAL A 31 5.11 14.60 -4.98
CA VAL A 31 5.50 14.77 -6.39
C VAL A 31 6.40 15.99 -6.57
N LYS A 32 6.05 17.14 -5.97
CA LYS A 32 6.88 18.35 -5.99
C LYS A 32 8.27 18.11 -5.40
N ARG A 33 8.37 17.33 -4.34
CA ARG A 33 9.66 16.98 -3.72
C ARG A 33 10.48 16.05 -4.61
N LEU A 34 9.86 15.04 -5.18
CA LEU A 34 10.51 14.07 -6.06
C LEU A 34 10.99 14.69 -7.38
N LYS A 35 10.27 15.66 -7.94
CA LYS A 35 10.68 16.40 -9.15
C LYS A 35 12.02 17.14 -9.00
N LYS A 36 12.49 17.38 -7.78
CA LYS A 36 13.82 17.94 -7.51
C LYS A 36 14.97 16.92 -7.71
N ARG A 37 14.65 15.62 -7.87
CA ARG A 37 15.62 14.55 -8.12
C ARG A 37 15.80 14.31 -9.61
N LYS A 38 17.04 14.42 -10.11
CA LYS A 38 17.35 14.34 -11.56
C LYS A 38 17.29 12.93 -12.16
N ASN A 39 17.43 11.90 -11.35
CA ASN A 39 17.62 10.51 -11.81
C ASN A 39 16.38 9.63 -11.63
N LEU A 40 15.18 10.21 -11.72
CA LEU A 40 13.92 9.50 -11.64
C LEU A 40 13.23 9.48 -13.00
N LEU A 41 12.69 8.33 -13.37
CA LEU A 41 11.87 8.17 -14.58
C LEU A 41 10.41 8.43 -14.20
N TRP A 42 9.77 9.37 -14.88
CA TRP A 42 8.37 9.70 -14.65
C TRP A 42 7.48 8.95 -15.63
N VAL A 43 6.50 8.24 -15.09
CA VAL A 43 5.57 7.39 -15.85
C VAL A 43 4.14 7.69 -15.40
N LYS A 44 3.21 7.73 -16.32
CA LYS A 44 1.78 7.85 -16.01
C LYS A 44 1.17 6.47 -15.78
N SER A 45 0.11 6.45 -14.97
CA SER A 45 -0.77 5.29 -14.83
C SER A 45 -1.34 4.86 -16.21
N GLU A 46 -1.75 3.61 -16.32
CA GLU A 46 -2.38 3.11 -17.54
C GLU A 46 -3.69 2.38 -17.24
N LYS A 47 -4.50 2.22 -18.29
CA LYS A 47 -5.71 1.40 -18.20
C LYS A 47 -5.34 -0.07 -17.97
N PHE A 48 -6.16 -0.78 -17.23
CA PHE A 48 -5.97 -2.19 -16.90
C PHE A 48 -7.26 -2.99 -17.10
N ASP A 49 -7.16 -4.31 -17.13
CA ASP A 49 -8.34 -5.19 -17.14
C ASP A 49 -9.00 -5.17 -15.76
N GLN A 50 -10.19 -4.58 -15.69
CA GLN A 50 -10.93 -4.42 -14.43
C GLN A 50 -11.37 -5.75 -13.80
N LYS A 51 -11.29 -6.87 -14.51
CA LYS A 51 -11.55 -8.20 -13.95
C LYS A 51 -10.68 -8.51 -12.74
N ILE A 52 -9.49 -7.91 -12.66
CA ILE A 52 -8.60 -8.09 -11.51
C ILE A 52 -9.21 -7.58 -10.20
N LEU A 53 -10.07 -6.56 -10.23
CA LEU A 53 -10.77 -6.07 -9.04
C LEU A 53 -11.61 -7.16 -8.40
N LYS A 54 -12.35 -7.94 -9.20
CA LYS A 54 -13.21 -9.03 -8.75
C LYS A 54 -12.43 -10.31 -8.38
N LYS A 55 -11.11 -10.32 -8.52
CA LYS A 55 -10.21 -11.36 -8.00
C LYS A 55 -9.73 -11.06 -6.57
N VAL A 56 -9.90 -9.82 -6.13
CA VAL A 56 -9.46 -9.32 -4.83
C VAL A 56 -10.62 -8.94 -3.95
N HIS A 57 -11.62 -8.30 -4.53
CA HIS A 57 -12.83 -7.85 -3.88
C HIS A 57 -14.04 -8.65 -4.36
N ASP A 58 -15.05 -8.75 -3.51
CA ASP A 58 -16.31 -9.39 -3.87
C ASP A 58 -16.97 -8.67 -5.05
N SER A 59 -17.55 -9.44 -5.98
CA SER A 59 -18.15 -8.88 -7.20
C SER A 59 -19.20 -7.82 -6.91
N ASP A 60 -20.07 -8.08 -5.93
CA ASP A 60 -21.13 -7.15 -5.54
C ASP A 60 -20.58 -5.84 -4.96
N TYR A 61 -19.44 -5.94 -4.24
CA TYR A 61 -18.74 -4.76 -3.73
C TYR A 61 -18.18 -3.92 -4.88
N VAL A 62 -17.49 -4.55 -5.84
CA VAL A 62 -16.95 -3.83 -7.01
C VAL A 62 -18.07 -3.12 -7.77
N ASP A 63 -19.18 -3.83 -8.03
CA ASP A 63 -20.33 -3.25 -8.74
C ASP A 63 -20.99 -2.13 -7.92
N LYS A 64 -21.07 -2.26 -6.60
CA LYS A 64 -21.55 -1.20 -5.70
C LYS A 64 -20.66 0.05 -5.75
N ILE A 65 -19.33 -0.12 -5.70
CA ILE A 65 -18.39 1.00 -5.79
C ILE A 65 -18.49 1.69 -7.14
N GLU A 66 -18.54 0.93 -8.25
CA GLU A 66 -18.69 1.48 -9.59
C GLU A 66 -19.91 2.42 -9.72
N ASN A 67 -21.02 2.05 -9.08
CA ASN A 67 -22.26 2.82 -9.08
C ASN A 67 -22.36 3.86 -7.94
N SER A 68 -21.32 3.99 -7.12
CA SER A 68 -21.36 4.88 -5.94
C SER A 68 -20.86 6.29 -6.22
N PHE A 69 -20.02 6.48 -7.23
CA PHE A 69 -19.41 7.76 -7.51
C PHE A 69 -20.47 8.82 -7.87
N PRO A 70 -20.50 9.95 -7.14
CA PRO A 70 -21.49 10.99 -7.37
C PRO A 70 -21.17 11.78 -8.64
N SER A 71 -22.21 12.34 -9.26
CA SER A 71 -22.06 13.30 -10.37
C SER A 71 -21.73 14.72 -9.89
N SER A 72 -22.02 15.04 -8.62
CA SER A 72 -21.73 16.32 -7.97
C SER A 72 -21.62 16.15 -6.46
N GLY A 73 -20.92 17.07 -5.80
CA GLY A 73 -20.79 17.08 -4.33
C GLY A 73 -19.91 15.95 -3.77
N LEU A 74 -20.12 15.65 -2.51
CA LEU A 74 -19.40 14.62 -1.76
C LEU A 74 -20.38 13.52 -1.33
N LYS A 75 -19.89 12.27 -1.30
CA LYS A 75 -20.62 11.11 -0.80
C LYS A 75 -19.74 10.29 0.14
N PHE A 76 -20.29 9.81 1.22
CA PHE A 76 -19.63 8.97 2.20
C PHE A 76 -19.84 7.49 1.84
N LEU A 77 -18.78 6.70 1.76
CA LEU A 77 -18.84 5.25 1.66
C LEU A 77 -18.92 4.60 3.05
N ASP A 78 -18.25 5.22 4.03
CA ASP A 78 -18.38 4.95 5.46
C ASP A 78 -18.14 6.25 6.25
N GLY A 79 -17.81 6.15 7.57
CA GLY A 79 -17.67 7.31 8.45
C GLY A 79 -16.56 8.29 8.07
N ASP A 80 -15.53 7.84 7.36
CA ASP A 80 -14.35 8.64 7.01
C ASP A 80 -13.86 8.47 5.56
N THR A 81 -14.51 7.62 4.77
CA THR A 81 -14.14 7.38 3.37
C THR A 81 -15.06 8.15 2.43
N ILE A 82 -14.58 9.29 1.97
CA ILE A 82 -15.36 10.25 1.18
C ILE A 82 -14.97 10.18 -0.29
N ILE A 83 -15.96 10.22 -1.18
CA ILE A 83 -15.78 10.27 -2.63
C ILE A 83 -16.46 11.50 -3.24
N SER A 84 -15.91 11.94 -4.36
CA SER A 84 -16.37 13.06 -5.19
C SER A 84 -16.43 12.63 -6.67
N PRO A 85 -16.91 13.45 -7.60
CA PRO A 85 -16.92 13.09 -9.01
C PRO A 85 -15.56 12.69 -9.58
N GLY A 86 -14.49 13.34 -9.16
CA GLY A 86 -13.12 13.01 -9.59
C GLY A 86 -12.55 11.73 -8.99
N SER A 87 -13.14 11.22 -7.90
CA SER A 87 -12.65 10.05 -7.18
C SER A 87 -12.67 8.77 -8.03
N LYS A 88 -13.65 8.62 -8.94
CA LYS A 88 -13.70 7.46 -9.82
C LYS A 88 -12.40 7.30 -10.59
N LYS A 89 -12.00 8.34 -11.33
CA LYS A 89 -10.81 8.29 -12.16
C LYS A 89 -9.54 8.12 -11.33
N ALA A 90 -9.42 8.84 -10.21
CA ALA A 90 -8.28 8.72 -9.30
C ALA A 90 -8.13 7.30 -8.75
N THR A 91 -9.23 6.66 -8.32
CA THR A 91 -9.25 5.29 -7.82
C THR A 91 -8.75 4.28 -8.86
N TYR A 92 -9.24 4.38 -10.09
CA TYR A 92 -8.78 3.49 -11.17
C TYR A 92 -7.33 3.78 -11.58
N ASP A 93 -6.91 5.03 -11.59
CA ASP A 93 -5.53 5.40 -11.89
C ASP A 93 -4.56 4.92 -10.78
N ALA A 94 -4.99 4.87 -9.52
CA ALA A 94 -4.18 4.30 -8.44
C ALA A 94 -3.95 2.80 -8.66
N VAL A 95 -4.99 2.04 -9.00
CA VAL A 95 -4.87 0.62 -9.37
C VAL A 95 -4.03 0.45 -10.65
N GLY A 96 -4.28 1.25 -11.68
CA GLY A 96 -3.49 1.22 -12.92
C GLY A 96 -2.01 1.52 -12.69
N SER A 97 -1.70 2.30 -11.66
CA SER A 97 -0.31 2.63 -11.29
C SER A 97 0.47 1.43 -10.73
N ILE A 98 -0.13 0.64 -9.82
CA ILE A 98 0.56 -0.55 -9.30
C ILE A 98 0.74 -1.61 -10.40
N ILE A 99 -0.25 -1.79 -11.28
CA ILE A 99 -0.16 -2.70 -12.43
C ILE A 99 0.96 -2.26 -13.38
N LYS A 100 0.99 -0.97 -13.73
CA LYS A 100 2.07 -0.40 -14.57
C LYS A 100 3.45 -0.56 -13.94
N ALA A 101 3.54 -0.36 -12.63
CA ALA A 101 4.78 -0.51 -11.88
C ALA A 101 5.28 -1.96 -11.94
N ILE A 102 4.42 -2.93 -11.71
CA ILE A 102 4.74 -4.36 -11.78
C ILE A 102 5.19 -4.75 -13.19
N ASP A 103 4.44 -4.39 -14.22
CA ASP A 103 4.78 -4.69 -15.62
C ASP A 103 6.13 -4.08 -16.02
N GLY A 104 6.42 -2.90 -15.51
CA GLY A 104 7.69 -2.22 -15.77
C GLY A 104 8.89 -2.89 -15.09
N VAL A 105 8.71 -3.44 -13.89
CA VAL A 105 9.74 -4.21 -13.17
C VAL A 105 9.93 -5.58 -13.85
N GLU A 106 8.86 -6.28 -14.17
CA GLU A 106 8.92 -7.59 -14.82
C GLU A 106 9.56 -7.54 -16.21
N SER A 107 9.23 -6.53 -17.00
CA SER A 107 9.86 -6.31 -18.31
C SER A 107 11.28 -5.72 -18.23
N LYS A 108 11.82 -5.54 -17.02
CA LYS A 108 13.15 -4.91 -16.77
C LYS A 108 13.27 -3.48 -17.31
N LYS A 109 12.17 -2.82 -17.58
CA LYS A 109 12.14 -1.41 -17.99
C LYS A 109 12.53 -0.49 -16.84
N PHE A 110 12.20 -0.91 -15.61
CA PHE A 110 12.57 -0.25 -14.36
C PHE A 110 13.19 -1.27 -13.40
N ASN A 111 14.08 -0.84 -12.53
CA ASN A 111 14.63 -1.70 -11.48
C ASN A 111 13.70 -1.76 -10.25
N ASN A 112 13.10 -0.62 -9.93
CA ASN A 112 12.12 -0.46 -8.86
C ASN A 112 11.22 0.73 -9.16
N VAL A 113 10.08 0.78 -8.48
CA VAL A 113 9.05 1.80 -8.74
C VAL A 113 8.46 2.28 -7.42
N PHE A 114 8.19 3.58 -7.36
CA PHE A 114 7.36 4.19 -6.34
C PHE A 114 6.10 4.78 -7.00
N CYS A 115 4.92 4.37 -6.55
CA CYS A 115 3.63 4.87 -7.00
C CYS A 115 3.20 6.02 -6.09
N ALA A 116 3.21 7.24 -6.60
CA ALA A 116 2.74 8.43 -5.87
C ALA A 116 1.31 8.74 -6.31
N VAL A 117 0.34 8.12 -5.65
CA VAL A 117 -1.08 8.14 -6.04
C VAL A 117 -2.01 8.28 -4.84
N ARG A 118 -3.27 8.58 -5.09
CA ARG A 118 -4.41 8.61 -4.19
C ARG A 118 -5.63 8.04 -4.93
N PRO A 119 -6.60 7.43 -4.23
CA PRO A 119 -6.69 7.15 -2.79
C PRO A 119 -5.75 6.03 -2.32
N PRO A 120 -5.54 5.88 -0.99
CA PRO A 120 -4.84 4.73 -0.40
C PRO A 120 -5.66 3.43 -0.52
N GLY A 121 -5.14 2.29 -0.01
CA GLY A 121 -5.78 1.02 -0.26
C GLY A 121 -5.82 0.02 0.90
N HIS A 122 -4.91 0.04 1.86
CA HIS A 122 -4.65 -1.07 2.77
C HIS A 122 -5.78 -1.38 3.77
N HIS A 123 -6.68 -0.44 4.04
CA HIS A 123 -7.84 -0.66 4.88
C HIS A 123 -9.05 -1.26 4.14
N CYS A 124 -9.08 -1.18 2.80
CA CYS A 124 -10.19 -1.72 2.03
C CYS A 124 -10.20 -3.26 2.10
N GLU A 125 -11.23 -3.82 2.72
CA GLU A 125 -11.47 -5.25 2.85
C GLU A 125 -12.08 -5.83 1.55
N LYS A 126 -12.35 -7.12 1.52
CA LYS A 126 -12.97 -7.76 0.35
C LYS A 126 -14.26 -7.09 -0.09
N ASN A 127 -15.06 -6.61 0.86
CA ASN A 127 -16.41 -6.10 0.63
C ASN A 127 -16.73 -4.77 1.32
N LYS A 128 -15.70 -4.08 1.85
CA LYS A 128 -15.92 -2.85 2.62
C LYS A 128 -14.83 -1.81 2.35
N ALA A 129 -15.27 -0.62 1.90
CA ALA A 129 -14.45 0.59 1.89
C ALA A 129 -14.37 1.15 3.31
N MET A 130 -13.18 1.53 3.75
CA MET A 130 -12.96 2.19 5.04
C MET A 130 -11.55 2.80 5.11
N GLY A 131 -11.29 3.66 6.10
CA GLY A 131 -9.97 4.25 6.32
C GLY A 131 -9.46 4.97 5.09
N PHE A 132 -10.29 5.73 4.41
CA PHE A 132 -9.99 6.47 3.18
C PHE A 132 -9.77 5.59 1.93
N CYS A 133 -9.85 4.26 2.07
CA CYS A 133 -9.52 3.28 1.04
C CYS A 133 -10.76 2.80 0.29
N ILE A 134 -10.67 2.79 -1.06
CA ILE A 134 -11.79 2.40 -1.95
C ILE A 134 -11.53 1.03 -2.57
N PHE A 135 -10.35 0.79 -3.12
CA PHE A 135 -9.84 -0.53 -3.51
C PHE A 135 -8.48 -0.77 -2.87
N ASN A 136 -8.15 -2.02 -2.61
CA ASN A 136 -6.86 -2.36 -2.01
C ASN A 136 -5.77 -2.47 -3.08
N ASN A 137 -5.10 -1.36 -3.34
CA ASN A 137 -4.09 -1.25 -4.39
C ASN A 137 -2.96 -2.28 -4.24
N ALA A 138 -2.41 -2.45 -3.03
CA ALA A 138 -1.33 -3.39 -2.76
C ALA A 138 -1.78 -4.85 -2.95
N ALA A 139 -3.00 -5.19 -2.50
CA ALA A 139 -3.57 -6.51 -2.68
C ALA A 139 -3.85 -6.81 -4.17
N ILE A 140 -4.34 -5.84 -4.92
CA ILE A 140 -4.54 -5.96 -6.37
C ILE A 140 -3.21 -6.22 -7.07
N GLY A 141 -2.15 -5.50 -6.68
CA GLY A 141 -0.80 -5.74 -7.19
C GLY A 141 -0.30 -7.16 -6.92
N ALA A 142 -0.48 -7.67 -5.69
CA ALA A 142 -0.07 -9.02 -5.32
C ALA A 142 -0.87 -10.09 -6.08
N GLN A 143 -2.18 -9.91 -6.21
CA GLN A 143 -3.02 -10.83 -6.98
C GLN A 143 -2.65 -10.80 -8.47
N TYR A 144 -2.34 -9.62 -9.02
CA TYR A 144 -1.89 -9.49 -10.41
C TYR A 144 -0.58 -10.24 -10.68
N LEU A 145 0.38 -10.20 -9.75
CA LEU A 145 1.61 -10.99 -9.83
C LEU A 145 1.32 -12.48 -9.87
N ILE A 146 0.37 -12.96 -9.06
CA ILE A 146 -0.03 -14.36 -9.02
C ILE A 146 -0.72 -14.79 -10.32
N GLU A 147 -1.66 -14.01 -10.83
CA GLU A 147 -2.47 -14.36 -12.00
C GLU A 147 -1.68 -14.25 -13.31
N LYS A 148 -0.99 -13.13 -13.52
CA LYS A 148 -0.31 -12.84 -14.79
C LYS A 148 1.09 -13.45 -14.87
N TYR A 149 1.84 -13.41 -13.78
CA TYR A 149 3.25 -13.79 -13.76
C TYR A 149 3.53 -15.10 -13.02
N ASN A 150 2.46 -15.79 -12.54
CA ASN A 150 2.53 -17.09 -11.85
C ASN A 150 3.43 -17.09 -10.60
N TYR A 151 3.51 -15.98 -9.89
CA TYR A 151 4.24 -15.92 -8.64
C TYR A 151 3.61 -16.79 -7.55
N ASN A 152 4.44 -17.41 -6.72
CA ASN A 152 4.02 -18.28 -5.62
C ASN A 152 4.40 -17.73 -4.25
N LYS A 153 5.27 -16.71 -4.20
CA LYS A 153 5.75 -16.08 -2.96
C LYS A 153 5.85 -14.57 -3.12
N VAL A 154 4.71 -13.88 -2.99
CA VAL A 154 4.65 -12.43 -2.96
C VAL A 154 4.63 -11.97 -1.51
N CYS A 155 5.41 -10.95 -1.15
CA CYS A 155 5.35 -10.36 0.17
C CYS A 155 4.86 -8.90 0.08
N ILE A 156 3.87 -8.57 0.90
CA ILE A 156 3.44 -7.19 1.16
C ILE A 156 3.98 -6.80 2.52
N ILE A 157 4.77 -5.73 2.58
CA ILE A 157 5.25 -5.13 3.84
C ILE A 157 4.54 -3.79 3.99
N ASP A 158 3.74 -3.69 5.03
CA ASP A 158 2.98 -2.50 5.39
C ASP A 158 3.66 -1.84 6.59
N PHE A 159 4.16 -0.63 6.39
CA PHE A 159 4.78 0.16 7.46
C PHE A 159 3.99 1.45 7.76
N ASP A 160 2.77 1.54 7.26
CA ASP A 160 1.79 2.49 7.77
C ASP A 160 1.62 2.30 9.28
N VAL A 161 1.40 3.37 10.02
CA VAL A 161 1.22 3.30 11.48
C VAL A 161 -0.08 2.61 11.88
N HIS A 162 -1.05 2.55 10.97
CA HIS A 162 -2.31 1.82 11.13
C HIS A 162 -2.19 0.40 10.59
N HIS A 163 -2.84 -0.54 11.24
CA HIS A 163 -2.92 -1.90 10.73
C HIS A 163 -3.72 -1.97 9.43
N GLY A 164 -3.16 -2.54 8.36
CA GLY A 164 -3.83 -2.75 7.09
C GLY A 164 -4.79 -3.94 7.12
N ASN A 165 -5.89 -3.79 7.85
CA ASN A 165 -6.91 -4.83 8.04
C ASN A 165 -7.47 -5.39 6.72
N GLY A 166 -7.61 -4.54 5.71
CA GLY A 166 -8.10 -4.96 4.40
C GLY A 166 -7.13 -5.90 3.68
N THR A 167 -5.84 -5.60 3.71
CA THR A 167 -4.83 -6.48 3.12
C THR A 167 -4.77 -7.82 3.87
N GLN A 168 -4.86 -7.80 5.20
CA GLN A 168 -4.96 -8.99 6.02
C GLN A 168 -6.21 -9.82 5.68
N ASP A 169 -7.39 -9.20 5.61
CA ASP A 169 -8.66 -9.87 5.28
C ASP A 169 -8.59 -10.57 3.91
N ILE A 170 -8.09 -9.87 2.90
CA ILE A 170 -7.99 -10.38 1.53
C ILE A 170 -7.11 -11.63 1.47
N PHE A 171 -5.98 -11.64 2.16
CA PHE A 171 -5.01 -12.73 2.08
C PHE A 171 -5.02 -13.69 3.27
N TYR A 172 -6.00 -13.59 4.16
CA TYR A 172 -6.07 -14.44 5.36
C TYR A 172 -5.97 -15.94 5.03
N ASP A 173 -6.49 -16.33 3.89
CA ASP A 173 -6.60 -17.71 3.38
C ASP A 173 -5.75 -17.94 2.11
N ASN A 174 -4.67 -17.18 1.89
CA ASN A 174 -3.86 -17.28 0.68
C ASN A 174 -2.37 -17.56 0.99
N LYS A 175 -1.94 -18.81 0.88
CA LYS A 175 -0.56 -19.23 1.16
C LYS A 175 0.52 -18.63 0.25
N LYS A 176 0.13 -18.02 -0.87
CA LYS A 176 1.08 -17.40 -1.83
C LYS A 176 1.49 -16.00 -1.42
N VAL A 177 0.76 -15.37 -0.49
CA VAL A 177 1.04 -14.01 -0.05
C VAL A 177 1.40 -14.01 1.43
N LEU A 178 2.57 -13.49 1.76
CA LEU A 178 2.95 -13.12 3.12
C LEU A 178 2.60 -11.64 3.31
N TYR A 179 1.74 -11.34 4.26
CA TYR A 179 1.47 -9.98 4.72
C TYR A 179 2.20 -9.72 6.02
N ILE A 180 2.96 -8.64 6.06
CA ILE A 180 3.68 -8.18 7.26
C ILE A 180 3.23 -6.75 7.55
N SER A 181 2.81 -6.48 8.78
CA SER A 181 2.42 -5.14 9.22
C SER A 181 3.14 -4.76 10.51
N THR A 182 3.75 -3.57 10.53
CA THR A 182 4.32 -2.94 11.72
C THR A 182 3.48 -1.71 12.05
N HIS A 183 2.67 -1.75 13.10
CA HIS A 183 1.66 -0.73 13.36
C HIS A 183 1.52 -0.43 14.84
N GLN A 184 0.93 0.72 15.16
CA GLN A 184 0.58 1.08 16.52
C GLN A 184 -0.60 0.22 17.00
N TYR A 185 -0.52 -0.27 18.23
CA TYR A 185 -1.56 -1.08 18.84
C TYR A 185 -1.62 -0.88 20.37
N PRO A 186 -2.81 -0.77 20.99
CA PRO A 186 -4.13 -0.66 20.36
C PRO A 186 -4.31 0.69 19.63
N PHE A 187 -4.83 0.64 18.42
CA PHE A 187 -5.10 1.82 17.59
C PHE A 187 -6.13 1.48 16.51
N TYR A 188 -6.54 2.50 15.68
CA TYR A 188 -7.40 2.22 14.53
C TYR A 188 -6.73 1.19 13.59
N PRO A 189 -7.46 0.25 13.00
CA PRO A 189 -8.90 0.00 13.07
C PRO A 189 -9.33 -0.98 14.20
N GLY A 190 -8.45 -1.30 15.14
CA GLY A 190 -8.73 -2.20 16.27
C GLY A 190 -8.39 -3.68 16.02
N THR A 191 -7.73 -3.97 14.88
CA THR A 191 -7.22 -5.29 14.48
C THR A 191 -5.70 -5.30 14.44
N GLY A 192 -5.07 -6.43 14.10
CA GLY A 192 -3.62 -6.53 13.96
C GLY A 192 -2.92 -7.08 15.21
N SER A 193 -3.63 -7.84 16.04
CA SER A 193 -3.00 -8.59 17.13
C SER A 193 -1.98 -9.59 16.59
N GLU A 194 -0.90 -9.84 17.33
CA GLU A 194 0.12 -10.84 16.98
C GLU A 194 -0.44 -12.28 16.86
N ASN A 195 -1.63 -12.53 17.41
CA ASN A 195 -2.32 -13.81 17.34
C ASN A 195 -3.10 -14.00 16.02
N GLU A 196 -3.30 -12.95 15.23
CA GLU A 196 -3.94 -13.00 13.92
C GLU A 196 -2.91 -13.44 12.88
N LYS A 197 -2.80 -14.75 12.63
CA LYS A 197 -1.70 -15.34 11.84
C LYS A 197 -2.09 -15.79 10.44
N GLY A 198 -3.39 -15.71 10.09
CA GLY A 198 -3.89 -16.28 8.85
C GLY A 198 -3.86 -17.83 8.86
N LYS A 199 -4.57 -18.44 7.92
CA LYS A 199 -4.74 -19.90 7.85
C LYS A 199 -3.43 -20.65 7.57
N PHE A 200 -2.49 -20.01 6.91
CA PHE A 200 -1.21 -20.60 6.52
C PHE A 200 -0.02 -20.00 7.29
N ASN A 201 -0.25 -19.32 8.42
CA ASN A 201 0.76 -18.54 9.14
C ASN A 201 1.44 -17.49 8.23
N ASN A 202 0.65 -16.94 7.34
CA ASN A 202 1.04 -15.99 6.30
C ASN A 202 0.70 -14.53 6.61
N ILE A 203 0.11 -14.28 7.78
CA ILE A 203 -0.08 -12.95 8.36
C ILE A 203 0.92 -12.79 9.50
N PHE A 204 1.69 -11.72 9.48
CA PHE A 204 2.71 -11.45 10.48
C PHE A 204 2.58 -10.02 11.00
N ASN A 205 1.80 -9.88 12.05
CA ASN A 205 1.56 -8.61 12.74
C ASN A 205 2.61 -8.34 13.81
N ILE A 206 3.12 -7.13 13.83
CA ILE A 206 4.04 -6.60 14.84
C ILE A 206 3.36 -5.37 15.46
N PRO A 207 2.47 -5.59 16.45
CA PRO A 207 1.85 -4.50 17.19
C PRO A 207 2.87 -3.83 18.11
N LEU A 208 2.95 -2.51 18.02
CA LEU A 208 3.90 -1.70 18.78
C LEU A 208 3.15 -0.62 19.59
N PRO A 209 3.58 -0.30 20.81
CA PRO A 209 2.91 0.67 21.65
C PRO A 209 3.05 2.11 21.11
N ALA A 210 2.11 2.96 21.47
CA ALA A 210 2.22 4.40 21.26
C ALA A 210 3.55 4.94 21.82
N GLY A 211 4.16 5.89 21.12
CA GLY A 211 5.45 6.46 21.51
C GLY A 211 6.68 5.64 21.10
N THR A 212 6.50 4.57 20.33
CA THR A 212 7.60 3.73 19.82
C THR A 212 8.68 4.58 19.16
N SER A 213 9.90 4.48 19.68
CA SER A 213 11.09 5.16 19.17
C SER A 213 11.66 4.46 17.94
N SER A 214 12.57 5.11 17.20
CA SER A 214 13.32 4.47 16.12
C SER A 214 14.04 3.22 16.58
N GLU A 215 14.66 3.23 17.76
CA GLU A 215 15.39 2.07 18.32
C GLU A 215 14.45 0.89 18.54
N ASN A 216 13.39 1.07 19.31
CA ASN A 216 12.40 0.02 19.59
C ASN A 216 11.73 -0.50 18.30
N TYR A 217 11.49 0.39 17.34
CA TYR A 217 10.94 -0.01 16.05
C TYR A 217 11.90 -0.95 15.30
N PHE A 218 13.20 -0.63 15.25
CA PHE A 218 14.18 -1.46 14.55
C PHE A 218 14.51 -2.75 15.28
N ASP A 219 14.39 -2.80 16.60
CA ASP A 219 14.48 -4.05 17.35
C ASP A 219 13.34 -5.00 16.94
N ALA A 220 12.13 -4.48 16.87
CA ALA A 220 10.98 -5.23 16.35
C ALA A 220 11.12 -5.57 14.86
N TYR A 221 11.67 -4.66 14.05
CA TYR A 221 11.86 -4.86 12.61
C TYR A 221 12.85 -5.99 12.27
N ASN A 222 13.72 -6.37 13.19
CA ASN A 222 14.58 -7.55 13.02
C ASN A 222 13.75 -8.84 12.87
N HIS A 223 12.56 -8.93 13.47
CA HIS A 223 11.65 -10.05 13.27
C HIS A 223 11.06 -10.06 11.85
N VAL A 224 10.82 -8.88 11.24
CA VAL A 224 10.44 -8.76 9.82
C VAL A 224 11.52 -9.36 8.94
N LEU A 225 12.78 -8.98 9.16
CA LEU A 225 13.91 -9.46 8.35
C LEU A 225 14.08 -10.99 8.46
N LYS A 226 13.90 -11.54 9.65
CA LYS A 226 13.90 -12.98 9.87
C LYS A 226 12.75 -13.67 9.12
N LYS A 227 11.54 -13.11 9.21
CA LYS A 227 10.36 -13.66 8.52
C LYS A 227 10.52 -13.65 7.00
N LEU A 228 11.15 -12.62 6.45
CA LEU A 228 11.49 -12.53 5.02
C LEU A 228 12.49 -13.61 4.61
N ASP A 229 13.50 -13.89 5.44
CA ASP A 229 14.48 -14.95 5.18
C ASP A 229 13.87 -16.35 5.20
N GLU A 230 12.89 -16.58 6.06
CA GLU A 230 12.10 -17.83 6.12
C GLU A 230 11.19 -17.97 4.88
N PHE A 231 10.47 -16.94 4.51
CA PHE A 231 9.50 -16.98 3.41
C PHE A 231 10.16 -16.97 2.04
N LYS A 232 11.26 -16.24 1.87
CA LYS A 232 12.02 -16.06 0.61
C LYS A 232 11.14 -15.51 -0.51
N PRO A 233 10.66 -14.26 -0.40
CA PRO A 233 9.75 -13.68 -1.38
C PRO A 233 10.41 -13.54 -2.76
N GLU A 234 9.65 -13.84 -3.80
CA GLU A 234 10.05 -13.66 -5.21
C GLU A 234 9.78 -12.22 -5.69
N PHE A 235 8.85 -11.52 -5.05
CA PHE A 235 8.50 -10.14 -5.31
C PHE A 235 8.06 -9.42 -4.03
N LEU A 236 8.43 -8.15 -3.89
CA LEU A 236 8.07 -7.30 -2.75
C LEU A 236 7.13 -6.17 -3.18
N ILE A 237 6.11 -5.93 -2.38
CA ILE A 237 5.29 -4.73 -2.43
C ILE A 237 5.41 -4.04 -1.07
N PHE A 238 5.78 -2.76 -1.07
CA PHE A 238 5.62 -1.91 0.10
C PHE A 238 4.26 -1.22 0.04
N SER A 239 3.42 -1.47 1.03
CA SER A 239 2.28 -0.63 1.37
C SER A 239 2.82 0.52 2.24
N ALA A 240 2.97 1.69 1.65
CA ALA A 240 3.85 2.73 2.15
C ALA A 240 3.08 3.91 2.76
N GLY A 241 2.67 3.78 4.01
CA GLY A 241 2.25 4.93 4.83
C GLY A 241 3.45 5.58 5.52
N PHE A 242 3.45 6.89 5.61
CA PHE A 242 4.52 7.66 6.26
C PHE A 242 4.05 8.35 7.54
N ASP A 243 2.89 7.99 8.02
CA ASP A 243 2.22 8.51 9.21
C ASP A 243 2.81 7.98 10.54
N ALA A 244 3.72 7.01 10.47
CA ALA A 244 4.60 6.66 11.59
C ALA A 244 5.67 7.73 11.89
N HIS A 245 5.74 8.81 11.08
CA HIS A 245 6.69 9.92 11.31
C HIS A 245 6.30 10.71 12.56
N GLN A 246 7.28 11.15 13.35
CA GLN A 246 7.08 11.88 14.61
C GLN A 246 6.28 13.19 14.48
N ASP A 247 6.23 13.77 13.29
CA ASP A 247 5.53 15.01 12.99
C ASP A 247 4.12 14.77 12.41
N ASP A 248 3.69 13.50 12.29
CA ASP A 248 2.33 13.19 11.86
C ASP A 248 1.34 13.47 12.99
N PRO A 249 0.21 14.17 12.71
CA PRO A 249 -0.72 14.56 13.75
C PRO A 249 -1.67 13.45 14.21
N LEU A 250 -1.77 12.34 13.47
CA LEU A 250 -2.77 11.30 13.71
C LEU A 250 -2.25 10.16 14.60
N ALA A 251 -0.93 9.99 14.70
CA ALA A 251 -0.34 8.86 15.42
C ALA A 251 0.78 9.29 16.38
N GLN A 252 1.30 8.33 17.15
CA GLN A 252 2.25 8.66 18.20
C GLN A 252 3.63 7.98 18.04
N PHE A 253 3.92 7.31 16.90
CA PHE A 253 5.27 6.82 16.66
C PHE A 253 6.25 7.98 16.50
N LYS A 254 7.51 7.71 16.77
CA LYS A 254 8.58 8.73 16.77
C LYS A 254 9.63 8.46 15.69
N LEU A 255 9.20 7.89 14.55
CA LEU A 255 10.10 7.66 13.43
C LEU A 255 10.47 8.99 12.76
N LYS A 256 11.66 9.01 12.19
CA LYS A 256 12.22 10.14 11.45
C LYS A 256 12.32 9.78 9.97
N SER A 257 12.42 10.76 9.11
CA SER A 257 12.55 10.54 7.66
C SER A 257 13.66 9.54 7.27
N LYS A 258 14.78 9.52 8.02
CA LYS A 258 15.88 8.55 7.82
C LYS A 258 15.46 7.10 8.11
N ASP A 259 14.47 6.88 8.98
CA ASP A 259 14.07 5.54 9.38
C ASP A 259 13.32 4.84 8.25
N PHE A 260 12.52 5.55 7.47
CA PHE A 260 11.88 5.00 6.27
C PHE A 260 12.91 4.59 5.19
N TYR A 261 14.02 5.34 5.09
CA TYR A 261 15.14 4.93 4.26
C TYR A 261 15.77 3.63 4.79
N GLU A 262 15.98 3.50 6.11
CA GLU A 262 16.54 2.31 6.72
C GLU A 262 15.61 1.10 6.62
N ILE A 263 14.29 1.26 6.79
CA ILE A 263 13.28 0.21 6.53
C ILE A 263 13.50 -0.35 5.12
N THR A 264 13.47 0.53 4.13
CA THR A 264 13.63 0.15 2.71
C THR A 264 14.99 -0.52 2.47
N ARG A 265 16.08 0.10 2.93
CA ARG A 265 17.45 -0.40 2.71
C ARG A 265 17.66 -1.78 3.32
N ARG A 266 17.28 -1.99 4.59
CA ARG A 266 17.44 -3.28 5.29
C ARG A 266 16.63 -4.38 4.60
N THR A 267 15.39 -4.08 4.21
CA THR A 267 14.54 -5.02 3.49
C THR A 267 15.14 -5.43 2.15
N LEU A 268 15.57 -4.45 1.34
CA LEU A 268 16.18 -4.74 0.03
C LEU A 268 17.46 -5.56 0.15
N LEU A 269 18.29 -5.28 1.16
CA LEU A 269 19.50 -6.07 1.41
C LEU A 269 19.18 -7.51 1.81
N ALA A 270 18.19 -7.70 2.68
CA ALA A 270 17.79 -9.02 3.14
C ALA A 270 17.19 -9.89 2.01
N THR A 271 16.47 -9.28 1.08
CA THR A 271 15.69 -10.01 0.06
C THR A 271 16.36 -10.10 -1.31
N ASN A 272 17.39 -9.31 -1.58
CA ASN A 272 18.07 -9.25 -2.89
C ASN A 272 18.47 -10.64 -3.44
N LYS A 273 18.88 -11.53 -2.55
CA LYS A 273 19.27 -12.91 -2.91
C LYS A 273 18.10 -13.79 -3.38
N TYR A 274 16.85 -13.39 -3.12
CA TYR A 274 15.65 -14.14 -3.48
C TYR A 274 14.89 -13.52 -4.65
N ASN A 275 14.79 -12.18 -4.69
CA ASN A 275 13.88 -11.48 -5.59
C ASN A 275 14.56 -10.62 -6.67
N ASN A 276 15.91 -10.65 -6.76
CA ASN A 276 16.64 -9.80 -7.70
C ASN A 276 16.26 -8.32 -7.63
N ARG A 277 15.96 -7.82 -6.44
CA ARG A 277 15.47 -6.44 -6.19
C ARG A 277 14.14 -6.10 -6.86
N LYS A 278 13.31 -7.08 -7.21
CA LYS A 278 11.97 -6.81 -7.70
C LYS A 278 11.12 -6.24 -6.58
N VAL A 279 10.86 -4.94 -6.66
CA VAL A 279 10.12 -4.20 -5.64
C VAL A 279 9.32 -3.06 -6.23
N VAL A 280 8.11 -2.93 -5.73
CA VAL A 280 7.21 -1.79 -5.98
C VAL A 280 6.74 -1.24 -4.63
N SER A 281 6.65 0.09 -4.52
CA SER A 281 6.08 0.79 -3.37
C SER A 281 4.85 1.57 -3.81
N ILE A 282 3.77 1.53 -3.03
CA ILE A 282 2.50 2.24 -3.28
C ILE A 282 1.89 2.73 -1.99
#